data_e52c326961fa55275b2187b15857d369
#
_entry.id   e52c326961fa55275b2187b15857d369
#
_cell.length_a   1.000
_cell.length_b   1.000
_cell.length_c   1.000
_cell.angle_alpha   90.00
_cell.angle_beta   90.00
_cell.angle_gamma   90.00
#
_symmetry.space_group_name_H-M   'P 1'
#
loop_
_entity.id
_entity.type
_entity.pdbx_description
1 polymer ?
#
loop_
_entity_poly.entity_id
_entity_poly.type
_entity_poly.pdbx_seq_one_letter_code
_entity_poly.pdbx_strand_id
1 'polypeptide(L)'
;GEVRFDSIADYEAGEYSYLRAHVPQGGILDVDPVAANFNLEKTTLYIGDKIYLGDLTLNVGVRYDQVETPDAPRENPKFVTRNGFSNAQRFDMSVVQPRIGFNYDASESLFGNIDRVVSAEIRGGYGLFMGRIPNVWYGNAYSRSGGASDYWRIYGWDDSLPSFRCGGTVGKMPAGDPTFFWVGPTSDYCIPSSPYYNDAQTTDPDFEAPSSWRGNIALDITTENGYQLTVEYNKDSTNEGVFYRELGMELEGYLADGRGRYSHGPGDYLLTNTDEGGAEAWSASIRKSYDNGFSYFASWASVDAKDVYALTSSQAESSYGYTQRWDGENVPAARSSFMTSRKIIAGVE
;
A
#
# COMPACT_ATOMS: atom_id res chain seq x y z
N GLY A 1 10.98 -12.31 -18.32
CA GLY A 1 12.43 -12.42 -18.52
C GLY A 1 12.98 -11.25 -19.33
N GLU A 2 14.27 -11.05 -19.27
CA GLU A 2 15.01 -10.04 -20.02
C GLU A 2 16.33 -10.64 -20.47
N VAL A 3 16.68 -10.41 -21.74
CA VAL A 3 17.98 -10.77 -22.28
C VAL A 3 18.55 -9.56 -22.96
N ARG A 4 19.84 -9.30 -22.72
CA ARG A 4 20.57 -8.21 -23.39
C ARG A 4 21.75 -8.77 -24.16
N PHE A 5 21.99 -8.19 -25.31
CA PHE A 5 23.14 -8.42 -26.16
C PHE A 5 23.83 -7.08 -26.37
N ASP A 6 25.16 -7.05 -26.37
CA ASP A 6 25.90 -5.80 -26.53
C ASP A 6 26.03 -5.39 -28.01
N SER A 7 25.81 -6.34 -28.92
CA SER A 7 25.82 -6.09 -30.37
C SER A 7 24.87 -7.04 -31.14
N ILE A 8 24.62 -6.71 -32.40
CA ILE A 8 23.87 -7.59 -33.33
C ILE A 8 24.66 -8.88 -33.57
N ALA A 9 26.00 -8.80 -33.66
CA ALA A 9 26.84 -9.97 -33.83
C ALA A 9 26.73 -10.93 -32.64
N ASP A 10 26.67 -10.41 -31.42
CA ASP A 10 26.47 -11.22 -30.22
C ASP A 10 25.07 -11.87 -30.20
N TYR A 11 24.04 -11.12 -30.66
CA TYR A 11 22.71 -11.69 -30.84
C TYR A 11 22.70 -12.85 -31.85
N GLU A 12 23.35 -12.68 -33.00
CA GLU A 12 23.48 -13.72 -34.02
C GLU A 12 24.31 -14.92 -33.54
N ALA A 13 25.31 -14.66 -32.69
CA ALA A 13 26.13 -15.71 -32.06
C ALA A 13 25.45 -16.39 -30.87
N GLY A 14 24.36 -15.80 -30.35
CA GLY A 14 23.69 -16.26 -29.14
C GLY A 14 24.45 -15.96 -27.83
N GLU A 15 25.36 -14.98 -27.89
CA GLU A 15 26.22 -14.56 -26.77
C GLU A 15 25.57 -13.38 -26.04
N TYR A 16 24.82 -13.64 -24.96
CA TYR A 16 24.16 -12.59 -24.17
C TYR A 16 25.12 -11.99 -23.14
N SER A 17 24.99 -10.69 -22.91
CA SER A 17 25.68 -9.97 -21.83
C SER A 17 24.90 -9.99 -20.51
N TYR A 18 23.60 -10.22 -20.55
CA TYR A 18 22.75 -10.25 -19.37
C TYR A 18 21.52 -11.11 -19.57
N LEU A 19 21.18 -11.93 -18.59
CA LEU A 19 19.94 -12.71 -18.52
C LEU A 19 19.26 -12.49 -17.19
N ARG A 20 17.99 -12.18 -17.23
CA ARG A 20 17.09 -12.13 -16.08
C ARG A 20 15.84 -12.95 -16.37
N ALA A 21 15.53 -13.92 -15.54
CA ALA A 21 14.35 -14.75 -15.70
C ALA A 21 13.75 -15.18 -14.36
N HIS A 22 12.45 -15.33 -14.32
CA HIS A 22 11.73 -16.10 -13.31
C HIS A 22 11.34 -17.42 -13.95
N VAL A 23 11.77 -18.51 -13.36
CA VAL A 23 11.55 -19.86 -13.87
C VAL A 23 10.65 -20.61 -12.90
N PRO A 24 9.44 -21.02 -13.29
CA PRO A 24 8.55 -21.81 -12.44
C PRO A 24 9.22 -23.11 -11.98
N GLN A 25 9.08 -23.45 -10.70
CA GLN A 25 9.54 -24.73 -10.20
C GLN A 25 8.59 -25.84 -10.66
N GLY A 26 9.13 -26.89 -11.23
CA GLY A 26 8.38 -28.12 -11.64
C GLY A 26 7.98 -28.18 -13.10
N GLY A 27 8.43 -27.25 -13.92
CA GLY A 27 8.19 -27.33 -15.38
C GLY A 27 7.82 -25.96 -15.97
N ILE A 28 8.32 -25.71 -17.13
CA ILE A 28 8.43 -24.39 -17.74
C ILE A 28 7.13 -23.93 -18.41
N LEU A 29 6.26 -24.85 -18.77
CA LEU A 29 5.01 -24.53 -19.42
C LEU A 29 3.85 -24.36 -18.43
N ASP A 30 4.08 -24.63 -17.14
CA ASP A 30 3.09 -24.44 -16.11
C ASP A 30 3.35 -23.10 -15.39
N VAL A 31 2.65 -22.07 -15.80
CA VAL A 31 2.72 -20.72 -15.20
C VAL A 31 1.80 -20.57 -13.99
N ASP A 32 0.91 -21.52 -13.74
CA ASP A 32 -0.03 -21.45 -12.61
C ASP A 32 0.68 -21.33 -11.26
N PRO A 33 1.80 -22.03 -10.99
CA PRO A 33 2.52 -21.87 -9.72
C PRO A 33 3.07 -20.48 -9.44
N VAL A 34 3.29 -19.66 -10.48
CA VAL A 34 3.83 -18.29 -10.36
C VAL A 34 2.76 -17.22 -10.56
N ALA A 35 1.55 -17.61 -10.93
CA ALA A 35 0.42 -16.72 -11.01
C ALA A 35 -0.16 -16.43 -9.62
N ALA A 36 -0.49 -15.18 -9.35
CA ALA A 36 -1.27 -14.82 -8.17
C ALA A 36 -2.74 -15.17 -8.42
N ASN A 37 -3.11 -16.40 -8.14
CA ASN A 37 -4.48 -16.90 -8.25
C ASN A 37 -5.01 -17.25 -6.87
N PHE A 38 -5.97 -16.48 -6.37
CA PHE A 38 -6.59 -16.67 -5.06
C PHE A 38 -8.00 -16.08 -5.04
N ASN A 39 -8.85 -16.61 -4.18
CA ASN A 39 -10.16 -16.07 -3.90
C ASN A 39 -10.09 -15.11 -2.73
N LEU A 40 -10.87 -14.03 -2.79
CA LEU A 40 -11.04 -13.08 -1.70
C LEU A 40 -12.50 -13.05 -1.31
N GLU A 41 -12.80 -13.45 -0.08
CA GLU A 41 -14.14 -13.44 0.48
C GLU A 41 -14.28 -12.25 1.43
N LYS A 42 -15.40 -11.54 1.31
CA LYS A 42 -15.69 -10.41 2.19
C LYS A 42 -17.08 -10.53 2.78
N THR A 43 -17.13 -10.56 4.11
CA THR A 43 -18.36 -10.51 4.89
C THR A 43 -18.50 -9.16 5.57
N THR A 44 -19.67 -8.54 5.42
CA THR A 44 -19.97 -7.24 6.04
C THR A 44 -21.30 -7.30 6.78
N LEU A 45 -21.29 -6.91 8.03
CA LEU A 45 -22.49 -6.73 8.86
C LEU A 45 -22.49 -5.30 9.43
N TYR A 46 -23.65 -4.70 9.57
CA TYR A 46 -23.78 -3.42 10.24
C TYR A 46 -25.11 -3.27 10.95
N ILE A 47 -25.10 -2.48 12.02
CA ILE A 47 -26.30 -2.02 12.73
C ILE A 47 -26.11 -0.55 13.06
N GLY A 48 -27.17 0.22 12.97
CA GLY A 48 -27.14 1.63 13.32
C GLY A 48 -28.52 2.15 13.66
N ASP A 49 -28.54 3.26 14.40
CA ASP A 49 -29.75 3.94 14.81
C ASP A 49 -29.60 5.46 14.64
N LYS A 50 -30.72 6.14 14.49
CA LYS A 50 -30.81 7.58 14.40
C LYS A 50 -31.74 8.09 15.50
N ILE A 51 -31.16 8.85 16.41
CA ILE A 51 -31.83 9.32 17.66
C ILE A 51 -32.06 10.82 17.54
N TYR A 52 -33.29 11.24 17.78
CA TYR A 52 -33.70 12.65 17.76
C TYR A 52 -33.92 13.16 19.19
N LEU A 53 -33.19 14.20 19.59
CA LEU A 53 -33.18 14.79 20.90
C LEU A 53 -33.39 16.31 20.80
N GLY A 54 -34.60 16.75 20.44
CA GLY A 54 -34.87 18.16 20.18
C GLY A 54 -34.06 18.63 18.96
N ASP A 55 -33.21 19.63 19.17
CA ASP A 55 -32.36 20.21 18.15
C ASP A 55 -31.14 19.34 17.80
N LEU A 56 -30.91 18.28 18.54
CA LEU A 56 -29.81 17.35 18.32
C LEU A 56 -30.28 16.06 17.64
N THR A 57 -29.63 15.70 16.54
CA THR A 57 -29.76 14.40 15.90
C THR A 57 -28.45 13.64 16.06
N LEU A 58 -28.53 12.44 16.61
CA LEU A 58 -27.40 11.51 16.73
C LEU A 58 -27.57 10.35 15.75
N ASN A 59 -26.47 9.96 15.10
CA ASN A 59 -26.36 8.73 14.33
C ASN A 59 -25.30 7.86 15.02
N VAL A 60 -25.70 6.70 15.50
CA VAL A 60 -24.79 5.75 16.15
C VAL A 60 -24.81 4.43 15.39
N GLY A 61 -23.69 3.78 15.27
CA GLY A 61 -23.63 2.52 14.56
C GLY A 61 -22.35 1.76 14.77
N VAL A 62 -22.42 0.49 14.44
CA VAL A 62 -21.27 -0.42 14.42
C VAL A 62 -21.31 -1.20 13.12
N ARG A 63 -20.16 -1.31 12.48
CA ARG A 63 -19.95 -2.12 11.31
C ARG A 63 -18.87 -3.15 11.60
N TYR A 64 -19.07 -4.38 11.15
CA TYR A 64 -18.09 -5.45 11.16
C TYR A 64 -17.76 -5.78 9.70
N ASP A 65 -16.48 -5.79 9.38
CA ASP A 65 -15.97 -6.31 8.11
C ASP A 65 -14.98 -7.44 8.41
N GLN A 66 -15.10 -8.52 7.67
CA GLN A 66 -14.13 -9.62 7.60
C GLN A 66 -13.71 -9.79 6.15
N VAL A 67 -12.42 -9.96 5.92
CA VAL A 67 -11.83 -10.25 4.62
C VAL A 67 -10.90 -11.43 4.79
N GLU A 68 -11.15 -12.50 4.05
CA GLU A 68 -10.38 -13.73 4.15
C GLU A 68 -10.03 -14.32 2.78
N THR A 69 -8.95 -15.08 2.72
CA THR A 69 -8.58 -15.89 1.56
C THR A 69 -8.55 -17.35 1.96
N PRO A 70 -9.39 -18.22 1.37
CA PRO A 70 -9.33 -19.67 1.63
C PRO A 70 -8.03 -20.29 1.12
N ASP A 71 -7.43 -19.68 0.11
CA ASP A 71 -6.19 -20.14 -0.50
C ASP A 71 -4.97 -19.65 0.29
N ALA A 72 -3.91 -20.45 0.35
CA ALA A 72 -2.63 -20.06 0.94
C ALA A 72 -1.56 -19.90 -0.15
N PRO A 73 -0.63 -18.92 0.01
CA PRO A 73 0.56 -18.86 -0.83
C PRO A 73 1.37 -20.16 -0.72
N ARG A 74 2.18 -20.45 -1.73
CA ARG A 74 3.07 -21.60 -1.69
C ARG A 74 4.17 -21.39 -0.66
N GLU A 75 4.35 -22.35 0.24
CA GLU A 75 5.41 -22.30 1.24
C GLU A 75 6.80 -22.42 0.62
N ASN A 76 7.72 -21.62 1.16
CA ASN A 76 9.13 -21.65 0.84
C ASN A 76 9.94 -22.18 2.03
N PRO A 77 10.42 -23.44 1.98
CA PRO A 77 11.16 -24.02 3.10
C PRO A 77 12.43 -23.26 3.46
N LYS A 78 13.07 -22.58 2.50
CA LYS A 78 14.26 -21.77 2.77
C LYS A 78 13.90 -20.50 3.53
N PHE A 79 12.76 -19.89 3.23
CA PHE A 79 12.23 -18.79 4.01
C PHE A 79 11.95 -19.20 5.46
N VAL A 80 11.26 -20.33 5.64
CA VAL A 80 10.97 -20.89 6.98
C VAL A 80 12.24 -21.12 7.78
N THR A 81 13.27 -21.66 7.14
CA THR A 81 14.58 -21.91 7.80
C THR A 81 15.27 -20.61 8.23
N ARG A 82 15.18 -19.55 7.40
CA ARG A 82 15.80 -18.25 7.71
C ARG A 82 15.04 -17.46 8.78
N ASN A 83 13.72 -17.44 8.68
CA ASN A 83 12.89 -16.51 9.44
C ASN A 83 12.13 -17.17 10.61
N GLY A 84 12.07 -18.49 10.69
CA GLY A 84 11.45 -19.22 11.80
C GLY A 84 9.92 -19.28 11.76
N PHE A 85 9.28 -18.78 10.70
CA PHE A 85 7.83 -18.85 10.48
C PHE A 85 7.52 -19.12 9.01
N SER A 86 6.28 -19.52 8.69
CA SER A 86 5.88 -19.82 7.31
C SER A 86 5.52 -18.54 6.54
N ASN A 87 5.96 -18.45 5.27
CA ASN A 87 5.50 -17.41 4.36
C ASN A 87 4.11 -17.69 3.76
N ALA A 88 3.55 -18.88 3.99
CA ALA A 88 2.25 -19.29 3.45
C ALA A 88 1.09 -18.79 4.32
N GLN A 89 1.13 -17.50 4.70
CA GLN A 89 0.08 -16.87 5.50
C GLN A 89 -1.16 -16.61 4.65
N ARG A 90 -2.32 -17.03 5.17
CA ARG A 90 -3.61 -16.64 4.63
C ARG A 90 -3.99 -15.29 5.18
N PHE A 91 -4.69 -14.50 4.36
CA PHE A 91 -5.35 -13.32 4.90
C PHE A 91 -6.64 -13.74 5.59
N ASP A 92 -6.72 -13.43 6.85
CA ASP A 92 -7.94 -13.50 7.66
C ASP A 92 -7.94 -12.30 8.61
N MET A 93 -8.61 -11.26 8.18
CA MET A 93 -8.62 -9.99 8.88
C MET A 93 -10.04 -9.59 9.18
N SER A 94 -10.28 -9.10 10.38
CA SER A 94 -11.57 -8.55 10.75
C SER A 94 -11.41 -7.26 11.52
N VAL A 95 -12.41 -6.38 11.41
CA VAL A 95 -12.44 -5.12 12.15
C VAL A 95 -13.85 -4.74 12.54
N VAL A 96 -13.98 -4.35 13.80
CA VAL A 96 -15.20 -3.75 14.34
C VAL A 96 -15.06 -2.25 14.27
N GLN A 97 -15.97 -1.57 13.59
CA GLN A 97 -15.91 -0.16 13.26
C GLN A 97 -17.06 0.61 13.94
N PRO A 98 -16.88 1.07 15.19
CA PRO A 98 -17.84 1.94 15.85
C PRO A 98 -17.84 3.32 15.19
N ARG A 99 -19.02 3.92 15.09
CA ARG A 99 -19.23 5.24 14.49
C ARG A 99 -20.30 6.02 15.24
N ILE A 100 -20.02 7.29 15.44
CA ILE A 100 -20.97 8.27 15.93
C ILE A 100 -20.94 9.51 15.06
N GLY A 101 -22.10 10.04 14.73
CA GLY A 101 -22.24 11.31 14.05
C GLY A 101 -23.33 12.13 14.71
N PHE A 102 -23.28 13.43 14.58
CA PHE A 102 -24.31 14.32 15.10
C PHE A 102 -24.52 15.53 14.20
N ASN A 103 -25.75 16.03 14.26
CA ASN A 103 -26.15 17.33 13.73
C ASN A 103 -26.91 18.05 14.84
N TYR A 104 -26.52 19.29 15.12
CA TYR A 104 -27.13 20.13 16.12
C TYR A 104 -27.58 21.45 15.50
N ASP A 105 -28.87 21.72 15.52
CA ASP A 105 -29.40 23.05 15.16
C ASP A 105 -29.06 24.04 16.26
N ALA A 106 -28.10 24.90 16.02
CA ALA A 106 -27.59 25.89 16.93
C ALA A 106 -28.22 27.28 16.73
N SER A 107 -29.16 27.39 15.80
CA SER A 107 -29.73 28.67 15.36
C SER A 107 -30.26 29.50 16.52
N GLU A 108 -31.10 28.91 17.35
CA GLU A 108 -31.70 29.59 18.50
C GLU A 108 -30.77 29.59 19.73
N SER A 109 -30.17 28.46 20.05
CA SER A 109 -29.45 28.23 21.30
C SER A 109 -28.14 29.02 21.43
N LEU A 110 -27.38 29.12 20.34
CA LEU A 110 -26.08 29.79 20.33
C LEU A 110 -26.06 31.09 19.49
N PHE A 111 -26.90 31.21 18.48
CA PHE A 111 -26.90 32.31 17.52
C PHE A 111 -28.19 33.16 17.55
N GLY A 112 -29.20 32.81 18.33
CA GLY A 112 -30.47 33.51 18.39
C GLY A 112 -30.38 34.98 18.80
N ASN A 113 -29.33 35.40 19.47
CA ASN A 113 -29.05 36.81 19.80
C ASN A 113 -28.11 37.51 18.80
N ILE A 114 -27.73 36.84 17.71
CA ILE A 114 -26.86 37.41 16.69
C ILE A 114 -27.71 37.87 15.52
N ASP A 115 -27.90 39.19 15.41
CA ASP A 115 -28.59 39.79 14.29
C ASP A 115 -27.96 39.29 12.98
N ARG A 116 -28.86 38.97 11.99
CA ARG A 116 -28.48 38.52 10.67
C ARG A 116 -28.09 37.04 10.48
N VAL A 117 -28.09 36.22 11.50
CA VAL A 117 -27.98 34.75 11.33
C VAL A 117 -29.39 34.17 11.19
N VAL A 118 -29.62 33.46 10.09
CA VAL A 118 -30.90 32.78 9.79
C VAL A 118 -30.85 31.33 10.25
N SER A 119 -29.70 30.68 10.03
CA SER A 119 -29.48 29.31 10.50
C SER A 119 -28.03 29.08 10.87
N ALA A 120 -27.81 28.25 11.86
CA ALA A 120 -26.52 27.76 12.26
C ALA A 120 -26.61 26.27 12.63
N GLU A 121 -25.77 25.46 12.03
CA GLU A 121 -25.71 24.02 12.29
C GLU A 121 -24.29 23.64 12.70
N ILE A 122 -24.17 22.88 13.78
CA ILE A 122 -22.94 22.23 14.19
C ILE A 122 -23.09 20.75 13.89
N ARG A 123 -22.22 20.23 13.03
CA ARG A 123 -22.21 18.81 12.66
C ARG A 123 -20.84 18.21 12.87
N GLY A 124 -20.82 16.92 13.11
CA GLY A 124 -19.57 16.20 13.27
C GLY A 124 -19.76 14.71 13.40
N GLY A 125 -18.64 14.02 13.50
CA GLY A 125 -18.62 12.59 13.71
C GLY A 125 -17.25 12.08 14.06
N TYR A 126 -17.24 10.87 14.60
CA TYR A 126 -16.02 10.15 14.93
C TYR A 126 -16.24 8.66 14.75
N GLY A 127 -15.25 7.93 14.24
CA GLY A 127 -15.37 6.50 14.09
C GLY A 127 -14.11 5.85 13.54
N LEU A 128 -14.10 4.53 13.63
CA LEU A 128 -13.09 3.69 13.00
C LEU A 128 -13.55 3.30 11.60
N PHE A 129 -12.61 3.36 10.64
CA PHE A 129 -12.89 3.03 9.25
C PHE A 129 -11.81 2.12 8.69
N MET A 130 -12.24 0.98 8.17
CA MET A 130 -11.37 0.08 7.43
C MET A 130 -10.97 0.69 6.09
N GLY A 131 -9.68 0.68 5.78
CA GLY A 131 -9.14 1.03 4.49
C GLY A 131 -9.37 -0.06 3.44
N ARG A 132 -9.31 0.30 2.17
CA ARG A 132 -9.29 -0.67 1.08
C ARG A 132 -7.85 -1.12 0.84
N ILE A 133 -7.63 -2.42 0.83
CA ILE A 133 -6.34 -3.01 0.50
C ILE A 133 -6.33 -3.34 -1.00
N PRO A 134 -5.33 -2.85 -1.75
CA PRO A 134 -5.13 -3.26 -3.14
C PRO A 134 -4.81 -4.76 -3.22
N ASN A 135 -5.52 -5.50 -4.07
CA ASN A 135 -5.32 -6.94 -4.24
C ASN A 135 -3.88 -7.30 -4.66
N VAL A 136 -3.16 -6.37 -5.27
CA VAL A 136 -1.77 -6.57 -5.67
C VAL A 136 -0.84 -6.78 -4.48
N TRP A 137 -1.12 -6.22 -3.32
CA TRP A 137 -0.32 -6.46 -2.11
C TRP A 137 -0.44 -7.90 -1.64
N TYR A 138 -1.66 -8.45 -1.67
CA TYR A 138 -1.88 -9.88 -1.43
C TYR A 138 -1.23 -10.73 -2.53
N GLY A 139 -1.42 -10.33 -3.80
CA GLY A 139 -0.88 -11.03 -4.96
C GLY A 139 0.63 -11.20 -4.92
N ASN A 140 1.36 -10.28 -4.28
CA ASN A 140 2.80 -10.40 -4.10
C ASN A 140 3.19 -11.66 -3.31
N ALA A 141 2.48 -12.00 -2.24
CA ALA A 141 2.75 -13.20 -1.45
C ALA A 141 2.53 -14.49 -2.26
N TYR A 142 1.57 -14.49 -3.19
CA TYR A 142 1.30 -15.65 -4.04
C TYR A 142 2.29 -15.78 -5.21
N SER A 143 2.52 -14.71 -5.95
CA SER A 143 3.37 -14.72 -7.14
C SER A 143 4.88 -14.71 -6.82
N ARG A 144 5.25 -14.24 -5.62
CA ARG A 144 6.63 -14.06 -5.18
C ARG A 144 6.91 -14.74 -3.84
N SER A 145 6.34 -15.93 -3.65
CA SER A 145 6.59 -16.74 -2.45
C SER A 145 8.02 -17.25 -2.34
N GLY A 146 8.82 -17.13 -3.42
CA GLY A 146 10.15 -17.75 -3.52
C GLY A 146 10.10 -19.28 -3.57
N GLY A 147 8.94 -19.90 -3.31
CA GLY A 147 8.72 -21.34 -3.38
C GLY A 147 8.11 -21.79 -4.72
N ALA A 148 7.66 -20.86 -5.55
CA ALA A 148 6.99 -21.14 -6.82
C ALA A 148 7.88 -20.97 -8.05
N SER A 149 8.93 -20.15 -7.95
CA SER A 149 9.85 -19.89 -9.06
C SER A 149 11.27 -19.65 -8.56
N ASP A 150 12.24 -19.96 -9.39
CA ASP A 150 13.61 -19.53 -9.21
C ASP A 150 13.84 -18.22 -10.00
N TYR A 151 14.47 -17.26 -9.34
CA TYR A 151 14.87 -16.00 -9.97
C TYR A 151 16.31 -16.11 -10.41
N TRP A 152 16.56 -15.76 -11.68
CA TRP A 152 17.85 -15.81 -12.32
C TRP A 152 18.32 -14.44 -12.74
N ARG A 153 19.53 -14.08 -12.34
CA ARG A 153 20.24 -12.92 -12.88
C ARG A 153 21.67 -13.35 -13.18
N ILE A 154 22.02 -13.38 -14.45
CA ILE A 154 23.33 -13.84 -14.95
C ILE A 154 23.93 -12.72 -15.78
N TYR A 155 25.19 -12.42 -15.54
CA TYR A 155 25.99 -11.49 -16.31
C TYR A 155 26.96 -12.28 -17.17
N GLY A 156 27.06 -11.98 -18.47
CA GLY A 156 27.88 -12.72 -19.41
C GLY A 156 29.41 -12.65 -19.13
N TRP A 157 29.83 -11.66 -18.33
CA TRP A 157 31.23 -11.49 -17.91
C TRP A 157 31.59 -12.21 -16.60
N ASP A 158 30.63 -12.81 -15.91
CA ASP A 158 30.85 -13.50 -14.63
C ASP A 158 31.13 -14.98 -14.85
N ASP A 159 32.42 -15.29 -15.10
CA ASP A 159 32.90 -16.67 -15.29
C ASP A 159 32.79 -17.52 -14.00
N SER A 160 32.50 -16.90 -12.84
CA SER A 160 32.34 -17.60 -11.56
C SER A 160 30.95 -18.21 -11.39
N LEU A 161 29.97 -17.72 -12.14
CA LEU A 161 28.66 -18.33 -12.15
C LEU A 161 28.70 -19.67 -12.85
N PRO A 162 28.03 -20.70 -12.30
CA PRO A 162 27.97 -22.00 -12.95
C PRO A 162 27.41 -21.77 -14.35
N SER A 163 28.29 -21.88 -15.35
CA SER A 163 27.89 -21.88 -16.77
C SER A 163 26.67 -22.82 -16.89
N PHE A 164 25.71 -22.49 -17.73
CA PHE A 164 24.59 -23.39 -18.08
C PHE A 164 25.18 -24.72 -18.57
N ARG A 165 25.51 -25.60 -17.64
CA ARG A 165 26.11 -26.89 -17.96
C ARG A 165 25.14 -27.98 -17.53
N CYS A 166 24.46 -28.49 -18.53
CA CYS A 166 24.03 -29.85 -18.46
C CYS A 166 24.93 -30.68 -19.41
N GLY A 167 25.60 -31.67 -18.88
CA GLY A 167 26.42 -32.54 -19.69
C GLY A 167 27.68 -31.93 -20.23
N GLY A 168 28.20 -30.84 -19.65
CA GLY A 168 29.53 -30.32 -19.99
C GLY A 168 29.58 -29.29 -21.16
N THR A 169 28.46 -28.92 -21.72
CA THR A 169 28.38 -27.92 -22.79
C THR A 169 27.76 -26.61 -22.26
N VAL A 170 28.42 -25.48 -22.53
CA VAL A 170 27.81 -24.15 -22.29
C VAL A 170 26.64 -24.02 -23.24
N GLY A 171 25.42 -23.96 -22.75
CA GLY A 171 24.23 -23.73 -23.56
C GLY A 171 24.30 -22.35 -24.20
N LYS A 172 24.50 -22.28 -25.49
CA LYS A 172 24.25 -21.06 -26.26
C LYS A 172 22.75 -20.96 -26.51
N MET A 173 22.24 -19.76 -26.38
CA MET A 173 20.88 -19.46 -26.81
C MET A 173 20.82 -19.69 -28.34
N PRO A 174 19.86 -20.49 -28.84
CA PRO A 174 19.71 -20.64 -30.30
C PRO A 174 19.43 -19.27 -30.91
N ALA A 175 20.25 -18.84 -31.86
CA ALA A 175 20.07 -17.57 -32.54
C ALA A 175 18.68 -17.51 -33.18
N GLY A 176 17.91 -16.48 -32.85
CA GLY A 176 16.61 -16.23 -33.47
C GLY A 176 15.44 -17.05 -32.99
N ASP A 177 15.58 -17.86 -31.94
CA ASP A 177 14.43 -18.56 -31.33
C ASP A 177 13.83 -17.81 -30.14
N PRO A 178 12.77 -17.01 -30.33
CA PRO A 178 12.13 -16.29 -29.23
C PRO A 178 11.43 -17.25 -28.25
N THR A 179 11.24 -18.52 -28.60
CA THR A 179 10.56 -19.52 -27.77
C THR A 179 11.52 -20.14 -26.75
N PHE A 180 12.83 -19.95 -26.86
CA PHE A 180 13.82 -20.51 -25.95
C PHE A 180 13.51 -20.19 -24.48
N PHE A 181 13.00 -18.98 -24.20
CA PHE A 181 12.56 -18.59 -22.85
C PHE A 181 11.26 -19.27 -22.39
N TRP A 182 10.47 -19.77 -23.32
CA TRP A 182 9.16 -20.36 -23.04
C TRP A 182 9.21 -21.88 -22.96
N VAL A 183 10.23 -22.48 -23.57
CA VAL A 183 10.34 -23.94 -23.68
C VAL A 183 11.15 -24.54 -22.52
N GLY A 184 11.86 -23.74 -21.74
CA GLY A 184 12.69 -24.14 -20.63
C GLY A 184 13.54 -25.37 -20.83
N PRO A 185 14.26 -25.86 -19.83
CA PRO A 185 15.17 -26.95 -20.03
C PRO A 185 14.39 -28.19 -20.47
N THR A 186 14.55 -28.52 -21.74
CA THR A 186 14.52 -29.92 -22.12
C THR A 186 15.65 -30.61 -21.35
N SER A 187 15.68 -31.94 -21.32
CA SER A 187 16.76 -32.71 -20.66
C SER A 187 18.17 -32.25 -20.99
N ASP A 188 18.35 -31.42 -22.03
CA ASP A 188 19.60 -30.90 -22.52
C ASP A 188 19.97 -29.48 -22.02
N TYR A 189 19.02 -28.77 -21.39
CA TYR A 189 19.20 -27.41 -20.85
C TYR A 189 18.81 -27.40 -19.37
N CYS A 190 19.74 -27.71 -18.48
CA CYS A 190 19.50 -27.57 -17.05
C CYS A 190 19.76 -26.13 -16.64
N ILE A 191 18.84 -25.54 -15.95
CA ILE A 191 19.06 -24.35 -15.17
C ILE A 191 19.45 -24.80 -13.79
N PRO A 192 20.71 -24.58 -13.32
CA PRO A 192 21.09 -24.97 -11.97
C PRO A 192 20.18 -24.25 -10.97
N SER A 193 19.80 -24.87 -9.89
CA SER A 193 19.08 -24.18 -8.82
C SER A 193 19.91 -22.98 -8.37
N SER A 194 19.39 -21.76 -8.52
CA SER A 194 20.10 -20.56 -8.11
C SER A 194 20.29 -20.56 -6.60
N PRO A 195 21.51 -20.38 -6.10
CA PRO A 195 21.71 -20.19 -4.66
C PRO A 195 21.29 -18.77 -4.21
N TYR A 196 21.01 -17.84 -5.13
CA TYR A 196 21.04 -16.41 -4.79
C TYR A 196 19.70 -15.76 -4.47
N TYR A 197 18.55 -16.27 -4.93
CA TYR A 197 17.29 -15.55 -4.71
C TYR A 197 16.10 -16.50 -4.55
N ASN A 198 15.97 -17.05 -3.36
CA ASN A 198 14.71 -17.60 -2.87
C ASN A 198 14.10 -16.63 -1.84
N ASP A 199 14.21 -15.34 -2.13
CA ASP A 199 13.53 -14.28 -1.42
C ASP A 199 12.01 -14.46 -1.53
N ALA A 200 11.31 -14.14 -0.46
CA ALA A 200 9.87 -14.21 -0.41
C ALA A 200 9.26 -12.85 -0.10
N GLN A 201 8.17 -12.56 -0.78
CA GLN A 201 7.27 -11.51 -0.35
C GLN A 201 6.14 -12.18 0.42
N THR A 202 5.95 -11.81 1.66
CA THR A 202 5.00 -12.47 2.55
C THR A 202 4.21 -11.46 3.37
N THR A 203 3.20 -11.95 4.05
CA THR A 203 2.39 -11.16 4.98
C THR A 203 2.70 -11.59 6.40
N ASP A 204 2.69 -10.63 7.30
CA ASP A 204 2.84 -10.86 8.74
C ASP A 204 1.73 -11.82 9.22
N PRO A 205 2.06 -12.85 10.01
CA PRO A 205 1.05 -13.69 10.64
C PRO A 205 0.03 -12.91 11.47
N ASP A 206 0.47 -11.78 12.06
CA ASP A 206 -0.35 -10.90 12.90
C ASP A 206 -0.89 -9.68 12.13
N PHE A 207 -0.91 -9.73 10.80
CA PHE A 207 -1.36 -8.63 9.96
C PHE A 207 -2.85 -8.33 10.17
N GLU A 208 -3.14 -7.09 10.57
CA GLU A 208 -4.50 -6.61 10.79
C GLU A 208 -5.04 -5.76 9.63
N ALA A 209 -6.37 -5.65 9.58
CA ALA A 209 -7.04 -4.85 8.56
C ALA A 209 -6.64 -3.37 8.65
N PRO A 210 -6.10 -2.78 7.57
CA PRO A 210 -5.77 -1.36 7.56
C PRO A 210 -6.96 -0.53 7.95
N SER A 211 -6.76 0.33 8.94
CA SER A 211 -7.84 1.13 9.51
C SER A 211 -7.33 2.45 10.07
N SER A 212 -8.23 3.43 10.14
CA SER A 212 -7.95 4.72 10.75
C SER A 212 -9.14 5.25 11.54
N TRP A 213 -8.84 5.93 12.63
CA TRP A 213 -9.79 6.74 13.36
C TRP A 213 -9.96 8.07 12.66
N ARG A 214 -11.20 8.40 12.27
CA ARG A 214 -11.52 9.64 11.59
C ARG A 214 -12.56 10.41 12.35
N GLY A 215 -12.28 11.71 12.51
CA GLY A 215 -13.21 12.63 13.12
C GLY A 215 -13.30 13.93 12.35
N ASN A 216 -14.48 14.55 12.39
CA ASN A 216 -14.69 15.89 11.90
C ASN A 216 -15.64 16.66 12.79
N ILE A 217 -15.50 17.99 12.74
CA ILE A 217 -16.48 18.93 13.28
C ILE A 217 -16.58 20.12 12.33
N ALA A 218 -17.79 20.55 12.06
CA ALA A 218 -18.05 21.69 11.19
C ALA A 218 -19.12 22.60 11.78
N LEU A 219 -19.01 23.88 11.44
CA LEU A 219 -20.01 24.92 11.70
C LEU A 219 -20.45 25.48 10.35
N ASP A 220 -21.73 25.38 10.06
CA ASP A 220 -22.36 25.96 8.89
C ASP A 220 -23.29 27.10 9.32
N ILE A 221 -23.13 28.28 8.73
CA ILE A 221 -23.94 29.47 9.04
C ILE A 221 -24.54 30.03 7.75
N THR A 222 -25.83 30.33 7.80
CA THR A 222 -26.51 31.09 6.74
C THR A 222 -27.00 32.42 7.31
N THR A 223 -26.69 33.51 6.59
CA THR A 223 -27.10 34.86 7.01
C THR A 223 -28.30 35.36 6.22
N GLU A 224 -29.03 36.37 6.77
CA GLU A 224 -30.15 37.06 6.11
C GLU A 224 -29.78 37.58 4.72
N ASN A 225 -28.55 38.05 4.54
CA ASN A 225 -28.04 38.53 3.28
C ASN A 225 -27.66 37.41 2.31
N GLY A 226 -27.93 36.13 2.65
CA GLY A 226 -27.68 34.99 1.79
C GLY A 226 -26.21 34.53 1.71
N TYR A 227 -25.35 34.94 2.66
CA TYR A 227 -24.02 34.34 2.78
C TYR A 227 -24.13 32.97 3.42
N GLN A 228 -23.42 32.01 2.86
CA GLN A 228 -23.20 30.69 3.43
C GLN A 228 -21.73 30.58 3.81
N LEU A 229 -21.49 30.30 5.08
CA LEU A 229 -20.16 30.17 5.68
C LEU A 229 -20.02 28.77 6.22
N THR A 230 -18.91 28.11 5.97
CA THR A 230 -18.55 26.83 6.57
C THR A 230 -17.13 26.90 7.12
N VAL A 231 -16.95 26.44 8.33
CA VAL A 231 -15.62 26.17 8.90
C VAL A 231 -15.62 24.71 9.36
N GLU A 232 -14.59 23.96 8.96
CA GLU A 232 -14.51 22.56 9.26
C GLU A 232 -13.08 22.16 9.68
N TYR A 233 -13.00 21.30 10.69
CA TYR A 233 -11.79 20.61 11.10
C TYR A 233 -11.97 19.10 10.90
N ASN A 234 -10.97 18.48 10.30
CA ASN A 234 -10.90 17.03 10.09
C ASN A 234 -9.62 16.49 10.71
N LYS A 235 -9.72 15.33 11.35
CA LYS A 235 -8.60 14.56 11.89
C LYS A 235 -8.69 13.11 11.44
N ASP A 236 -7.56 12.60 10.95
CA ASP A 236 -7.34 11.19 10.67
C ASP A 236 -6.15 10.73 11.52
N SER A 237 -6.27 9.60 12.20
CA SER A 237 -5.20 8.97 12.95
C SER A 237 -5.11 7.51 12.52
N THR A 238 -3.95 7.11 12.05
CA THR A 238 -3.69 5.72 11.70
C THR A 238 -3.92 4.82 12.91
N ASN A 239 -4.67 3.75 12.73
CA ASN A 239 -4.84 2.68 13.72
C ASN A 239 -4.01 1.49 13.29
N GLU A 240 -4.26 0.98 12.07
CA GLU A 240 -3.48 -0.07 11.43
C GLU A 240 -3.10 0.43 10.03
N GLY A 241 -1.95 1.08 9.92
CA GLY A 241 -1.34 1.44 8.64
C GLY A 241 -0.63 0.24 8.04
N VAL A 242 -0.17 0.38 6.81
CA VAL A 242 0.52 -0.69 6.09
C VAL A 242 1.90 -0.24 5.67
N PHE A 243 2.89 -1.09 5.89
CA PHE A 243 4.23 -0.89 5.35
C PHE A 243 4.96 -2.21 5.11
N TYR A 244 6.14 -2.14 4.47
CA TYR A 244 6.99 -3.30 4.24
C TYR A 244 8.25 -3.22 5.09
N ARG A 245 8.63 -4.34 5.69
CA ARG A 245 9.93 -4.57 6.30
C ARG A 245 10.75 -5.52 5.44
N GLU A 246 12.07 -5.38 5.47
CA GLU A 246 12.99 -6.38 4.92
C GLU A 246 13.50 -7.25 6.08
N LEU A 247 13.17 -8.51 6.05
CA LEU A 247 13.62 -9.47 7.04
C LEU A 247 15.08 -9.86 6.78
N GLY A 248 15.84 -10.07 7.86
CA GLY A 248 17.24 -10.49 7.75
C GLY A 248 18.24 -9.35 7.50
N MET A 249 17.81 -8.09 7.60
CA MET A 249 18.74 -6.97 7.75
C MET A 249 19.37 -7.00 9.16
N GLU A 250 20.69 -7.00 9.21
CA GLU A 250 21.44 -6.97 10.47
C GLU A 250 22.15 -5.63 10.63
N LEU A 251 22.09 -5.04 11.83
CA LEU A 251 22.82 -3.83 12.14
C LEU A 251 24.32 -4.16 12.25
N GLU A 252 25.13 -3.71 11.29
CA GLU A 252 26.58 -3.93 11.24
C GLU A 252 27.37 -2.87 12.01
N GLY A 253 26.76 -1.71 12.29
CA GLY A 253 27.41 -0.59 12.95
C GLY A 253 26.70 0.73 12.70
N TYR A 254 27.37 1.83 12.95
CA TYR A 254 26.83 3.18 12.78
C TYR A 254 27.71 4.02 11.86
N LEU A 255 27.08 4.89 11.09
CA LEU A 255 27.76 5.94 10.33
C LEU A 255 28.21 7.08 11.26
N ALA A 256 29.08 7.97 10.76
CA ALA A 256 29.59 9.10 11.54
C ALA A 256 28.49 10.07 12.02
N ASP A 257 27.34 10.09 11.35
CA ASP A 257 26.18 10.92 11.69
C ASP A 257 25.17 10.22 12.61
N GLY A 258 25.51 9.01 13.09
CA GLY A 258 24.70 8.24 14.04
C GLY A 258 23.65 7.34 13.39
N ARG A 259 23.51 7.32 12.06
CA ARG A 259 22.60 6.39 11.37
C ARG A 259 23.13 4.96 11.43
N GLY A 260 22.23 4.00 11.60
CA GLY A 260 22.54 2.59 11.49
C GLY A 260 23.03 2.22 10.08
N ARG A 261 24.10 1.41 10.02
CA ARG A 261 24.53 0.73 8.80
C ARG A 261 24.09 -0.71 8.88
N TYR A 262 23.25 -1.11 7.93
CA TYR A 262 22.69 -2.46 7.89
C TYR A 262 23.28 -3.27 6.74
N SER A 263 23.39 -4.58 6.95
CA SER A 263 23.62 -5.53 5.86
C SER A 263 22.42 -5.59 4.93
N HIS A 264 22.64 -6.00 3.70
CA HIS A 264 21.52 -6.40 2.85
C HIS A 264 21.09 -7.81 3.25
N GLY A 265 19.83 -7.94 3.64
CA GLY A 265 19.19 -9.23 3.83
C GLY A 265 18.97 -9.98 2.50
N PRO A 266 18.40 -11.17 2.56
CA PRO A 266 18.12 -12.00 1.39
C PRO A 266 17.04 -11.42 0.49
N GLY A 267 16.40 -10.28 0.85
CA GLY A 267 15.29 -9.68 0.11
C GLY A 267 13.93 -10.26 0.50
N ASP A 268 13.81 -10.83 1.68
CA ASP A 268 12.53 -11.29 2.23
C ASP A 268 11.74 -10.07 2.72
N TYR A 269 10.64 -9.75 2.04
CA TYR A 269 9.80 -8.58 2.36
C TYR A 269 8.52 -8.99 3.06
N LEU A 270 8.29 -8.42 4.23
CA LEU A 270 7.13 -8.65 5.08
C LEU A 270 6.16 -7.47 4.98
N LEU A 271 4.94 -7.72 4.53
CA LEU A 271 3.82 -6.79 4.64
C LEU A 271 3.31 -6.81 6.08
N THR A 272 3.37 -5.70 6.78
CA THR A 272 3.01 -5.60 8.20
C THR A 272 2.29 -4.29 8.52
N ASN A 273 1.92 -4.07 9.78
CA ASN A 273 1.19 -2.90 10.23
C ASN A 273 2.07 -1.88 10.96
N THR A 274 1.54 -0.67 11.07
CA THR A 274 2.06 0.45 11.87
C THR A 274 0.90 1.32 12.36
N ASP A 275 1.00 1.87 13.54
CA ASP A 275 0.08 2.89 14.08
C ASP A 275 0.54 4.32 13.80
N GLU A 276 1.68 4.47 13.15
CA GLU A 276 2.28 5.74 12.82
C GLU A 276 1.58 6.42 11.63
N GLY A 277 1.39 7.74 11.73
CA GLY A 277 0.83 8.55 10.66
C GLY A 277 -0.54 9.14 10.99
N GLY A 278 -1.08 9.89 10.03
CA GLY A 278 -2.36 10.56 10.12
C GLY A 278 -2.37 11.94 9.47
N ALA A 279 -3.49 12.64 9.57
CA ALA A 279 -3.66 13.96 8.98
C ALA A 279 -4.58 14.84 9.82
N GLU A 280 -4.30 16.15 9.78
CA GLU A 280 -5.18 17.20 10.30
C GLU A 280 -5.44 18.21 9.18
N ALA A 281 -6.70 18.61 9.03
CA ALA A 281 -7.09 19.57 8.02
C ALA A 281 -8.08 20.59 8.59
N TRP A 282 -7.81 21.86 8.30
CA TRP A 282 -8.74 22.96 8.50
C TRP A 282 -9.22 23.46 7.16
N SER A 283 -10.49 23.77 7.07
CA SER A 283 -11.04 24.45 5.90
C SER A 283 -12.04 25.53 6.30
N ALA A 284 -12.10 26.57 5.49
CA ALA A 284 -13.11 27.63 5.60
C ALA A 284 -13.60 27.98 4.20
N SER A 285 -14.90 28.19 4.05
CA SER A 285 -15.50 28.61 2.79
C SER A 285 -16.58 29.64 2.99
N ILE A 286 -16.73 30.49 1.99
CA ILE A 286 -17.81 31.45 1.86
C ILE A 286 -18.40 31.34 0.48
N ARG A 287 -19.73 31.37 0.41
CA ARG A 287 -20.50 31.38 -0.84
C ARG A 287 -21.61 32.39 -0.74
N LYS A 288 -21.92 33.04 -1.85
CA LYS A 288 -23.11 33.86 -2.00
C LYS A 288 -23.68 33.77 -3.43
N SER A 289 -24.98 33.67 -3.52
CA SER A 289 -25.74 33.76 -4.76
C SER A 289 -26.70 34.94 -4.68
N TYR A 290 -26.88 35.62 -5.78
CA TYR A 290 -27.79 36.77 -5.94
C TYR A 290 -28.95 36.41 -6.87
N ASP A 291 -30.07 37.10 -6.73
CA ASP A 291 -31.29 36.86 -7.52
C ASP A 291 -31.10 37.13 -9.01
N ASN A 292 -30.11 37.93 -9.38
CA ASN A 292 -29.78 38.23 -10.78
C ASN A 292 -28.97 37.11 -11.47
N GLY A 293 -28.72 35.97 -10.79
CA GLY A 293 -27.98 34.84 -11.32
C GLY A 293 -26.46 34.90 -11.05
N PHE A 294 -25.95 36.04 -10.54
CA PHE A 294 -24.55 36.13 -10.17
C PHE A 294 -24.26 35.34 -8.87
N SER A 295 -23.18 34.55 -8.85
CA SER A 295 -22.71 33.90 -7.64
C SER A 295 -21.20 33.97 -7.52
N TYR A 296 -20.67 33.87 -6.29
CA TYR A 296 -19.26 33.71 -6.03
C TYR A 296 -19.01 32.82 -4.85
N PHE A 297 -17.84 32.22 -4.84
CA PHE A 297 -17.32 31.47 -3.69
C PHE A 297 -15.84 31.68 -3.51
N ALA A 298 -15.38 31.52 -2.28
CA ALA A 298 -13.98 31.40 -1.94
C ALA A 298 -13.83 30.32 -0.87
N SER A 299 -12.77 29.53 -0.96
CA SER A 299 -12.43 28.53 0.03
C SER A 299 -10.93 28.51 0.29
N TRP A 300 -10.58 28.23 1.52
CA TRP A 300 -9.22 28.03 1.99
C TRP A 300 -9.14 26.68 2.74
N ALA A 301 -8.02 25.96 2.54
CA ALA A 301 -7.72 24.76 3.29
C ALA A 301 -6.26 24.74 3.68
N SER A 302 -5.98 24.19 4.88
CA SER A 302 -4.64 23.91 5.38
C SER A 302 -4.61 22.46 5.86
N VAL A 303 -3.62 21.71 5.42
CA VAL A 303 -3.47 20.27 5.73
C VAL A 303 -2.06 20.04 6.27
N ASP A 304 -1.97 19.28 7.36
CA ASP A 304 -0.74 18.62 7.83
C ASP A 304 -0.99 17.11 7.83
N ALA A 305 -0.20 16.38 7.04
CA ALA A 305 -0.33 14.94 6.89
C ALA A 305 1.04 14.28 6.95
N LYS A 306 1.09 13.18 7.68
CA LYS A 306 2.27 12.35 7.85
C LYS A 306 1.93 10.91 7.53
N ASP A 307 2.83 10.23 6.84
CA ASP A 307 2.76 8.80 6.59
C ASP A 307 4.14 8.16 6.78
N VAL A 308 4.13 6.86 7.02
CA VAL A 308 5.35 6.06 7.07
C VAL A 308 5.77 5.69 5.65
N TYR A 309 4.80 5.60 4.73
CA TYR A 309 5.03 4.89 3.50
C TYR A 309 4.08 5.28 2.36
N ALA A 310 4.63 5.74 1.26
CA ALA A 310 3.84 6.18 0.12
C ALA A 310 3.20 5.05 -0.70
N LEU A 311 3.61 3.78 -0.55
CA LEU A 311 3.10 2.59 -1.24
C LEU A 311 2.80 2.83 -2.74
N THR A 312 3.78 3.35 -3.45
CA THR A 312 3.62 3.81 -4.83
C THR A 312 3.86 2.73 -5.88
N SER A 313 4.38 1.58 -5.46
CA SER A 313 4.65 0.44 -6.34
C SER A 313 3.70 -0.72 -6.10
N SER A 314 3.46 -1.50 -7.14
CA SER A 314 2.77 -2.79 -7.06
C SER A 314 3.63 -3.91 -6.46
N GLN A 315 4.95 -3.71 -6.34
CA GLN A 315 5.90 -4.71 -5.84
C GLN A 315 6.43 -4.30 -4.47
N ALA A 316 6.50 -5.25 -3.54
CA ALA A 316 7.01 -5.04 -2.19
C ALA A 316 8.46 -4.52 -2.19
N GLU A 317 9.36 -5.15 -2.93
CA GLU A 317 10.75 -4.75 -3.10
C GLU A 317 10.88 -3.29 -3.54
N SER A 318 10.15 -2.90 -4.58
CA SER A 318 10.19 -1.53 -5.10
C SER A 318 9.57 -0.55 -4.13
N SER A 319 8.45 -0.90 -3.52
CA SER A 319 7.82 -0.10 -2.50
C SER A 319 8.77 0.10 -1.32
N TYR A 320 9.42 -0.95 -0.85
CA TYR A 320 10.44 -0.88 0.18
C TYR A 320 11.63 -0.01 -0.25
N GLY A 321 12.17 -0.21 -1.44
CA GLY A 321 13.36 0.47 -1.94
C GLY A 321 13.18 1.96 -2.23
N TYR A 322 11.97 2.41 -2.57
CA TYR A 322 11.68 3.83 -2.85
C TYR A 322 11.35 4.65 -1.60
N THR A 323 11.18 4.01 -0.46
CA THR A 323 10.91 4.72 0.79
C THR A 323 12.22 5.23 1.40
N GLN A 324 12.30 6.53 1.65
CA GLN A 324 13.43 7.10 2.37
C GLN A 324 13.34 6.74 3.84
N ARG A 325 14.44 6.24 4.40
CA ARG A 325 14.53 5.80 5.78
C ARG A 325 15.68 6.47 6.46
N TRP A 326 15.46 6.85 7.70
CA TRP A 326 16.54 7.29 8.58
C TRP A 326 17.25 6.09 9.19
N ASP A 327 16.48 5.10 9.60
CA ASP A 327 16.93 3.85 10.22
C ASP A 327 16.25 2.67 9.51
N GLY A 328 17.00 1.63 9.15
CA GLY A 328 16.52 0.55 8.29
C GLY A 328 15.27 -0.15 8.76
N GLU A 329 15.12 -0.35 10.07
CA GLU A 329 13.97 -1.04 10.68
C GLU A 329 12.95 -0.07 11.30
N ASN A 330 13.39 1.11 11.75
CA ASN A 330 12.54 2.09 12.41
C ASN A 330 12.25 3.25 11.46
N VAL A 331 11.06 3.27 10.91
CA VAL A 331 10.61 4.29 9.95
C VAL A 331 9.55 5.16 10.61
N PRO A 332 9.91 6.29 11.21
CA PRO A 332 8.93 7.20 11.79
C PRO A 332 8.09 7.87 10.71
N ALA A 333 6.85 8.22 11.05
CA ALA A 333 6.00 8.99 10.15
C ALA A 333 6.64 10.34 9.81
N ALA A 334 6.76 10.61 8.53
CA ALA A 334 7.29 11.85 7.97
C ALA A 334 6.20 12.57 7.16
N ARG A 335 6.51 13.81 6.76
CA ARG A 335 5.59 14.57 5.92
C ARG A 335 5.19 13.78 4.67
N SER A 336 3.89 13.61 4.47
CA SER A 336 3.36 12.89 3.31
C SER A 336 3.73 13.56 1.99
N SER A 337 4.19 12.76 1.02
CA SER A 337 4.49 13.22 -0.33
C SER A 337 3.24 13.62 -1.13
N PHE A 338 2.06 13.19 -0.68
CA PHE A 338 0.76 13.53 -1.29
C PHE A 338 0.13 14.79 -0.69
N MET A 339 0.74 15.39 0.33
CA MET A 339 0.18 16.53 1.03
C MET A 339 0.30 17.82 0.23
N THR A 340 -0.84 18.49 0.01
CA THR A 340 -0.89 19.90 -0.37
C THR A 340 -1.17 20.72 0.88
N SER A 341 -0.15 21.35 1.46
CA SER A 341 -0.24 21.99 2.78
C SER A 341 -1.22 23.15 2.85
N ARG A 342 -1.40 23.88 1.75
CA ARG A 342 -2.37 25.00 1.67
C ARG A 342 -2.95 25.11 0.28
N LYS A 343 -4.26 25.37 0.21
CA LYS A 343 -4.97 25.57 -1.04
C LYS A 343 -6.00 26.68 -0.87
N ILE A 344 -6.06 27.59 -1.86
CA ILE A 344 -7.11 28.60 -1.98
C ILE A 344 -7.77 28.41 -3.33
N ILE A 345 -9.08 28.42 -3.34
CA ILE A 345 -9.89 28.36 -4.56
C ILE A 345 -10.93 29.49 -4.47
N ALA A 346 -11.08 30.25 -5.54
CA ALA A 346 -12.16 31.22 -5.68
C ALA A 346 -12.74 31.17 -7.08
N GLY A 347 -14.02 31.44 -7.21
CA GLY A 347 -14.73 31.45 -8.49
C GLY A 347 -15.90 32.40 -8.46
N VAL A 348 -16.29 32.78 -9.65
CA VAL A 348 -17.50 33.59 -9.95
C VAL A 348 -18.29 32.90 -11.05
N GLU A 349 -19.59 32.99 -11.00
CA GLU A 349 -20.52 32.41 -11.96
C GLU A 349 -21.58 33.41 -12.31
#